data_2b73c8248b81984929c8659d948606c7
#
_entry.id   2b73c8248b81984929c8659d948606c7
#
_cell.length_a   1.000
_cell.length_b   1.000
_cell.length_c   1.000
_cell.angle_alpha   90.00
_cell.angle_beta   90.00
_cell.angle_gamma   90.00
#
_symmetry.space_group_name_H-M   'P 1'
#
loop_
_entity.id
_entity.type
_entity.pdbx_description
1 polymer ?
#
loop_
_entity_poly.entity_id
_entity_poly.type
_entity_poly.pdbx_seq_one_letter_code
_entity_poly.pdbx_strand_id
1 'polypeptide(L)'
;RFVCRIHGVRDTLAIEEWVKEFSEIGQHFELPIKGYSSGMRSKFSFAVSMAFDFDIYLTDEIMSVGDARFKQKCIDVFNQKRETASLIMVSHDMKNLRQQCDMGILLRNSTLELFDDIEDAIRIYQKL
;
A
#
# COMPACT_ATOMS: atom_id res chain seq x y z
N ARG A 1 16.62 -0.68 9.58
CA ARG A 1 18.00 -0.24 9.17
C ARG A 1 18.42 -0.75 7.81
N PHE A 2 18.22 -2.04 7.50
CA PHE A 2 18.60 -2.59 6.19
C PHE A 2 17.86 -1.87 5.04
N VAL A 3 16.55 -1.70 5.14
CA VAL A 3 15.73 -1.00 4.14
C VAL A 3 16.15 0.47 4.01
N CYS A 4 16.42 1.17 5.11
CA CYS A 4 16.94 2.55 5.08
C CYS A 4 18.23 2.66 4.26
N ARG A 5 19.15 1.69 4.40
CA ARG A 5 20.40 1.67 3.63
C ARG A 5 20.16 1.50 2.13
N ILE A 6 19.20 0.64 1.74
CA ILE A 6 18.83 0.46 0.32
C ILE A 6 18.32 1.78 -0.26
N HIS A 7 17.53 2.55 0.52
CA HIS A 7 16.97 3.84 0.11
C HIS A 7 17.92 5.02 0.36
N GLY A 8 19.18 4.78 0.76
CA GLY A 8 20.18 5.82 0.96
C GLY A 8 19.91 6.76 2.14
N VAL A 9 18.99 6.38 3.03
CA VAL A 9 18.66 7.16 4.23
C VAL A 9 19.75 6.98 5.28
N ARG A 10 20.39 8.09 5.70
CA ARG A 10 21.45 8.09 6.70
C ARG A 10 20.92 8.13 8.12
N ASP A 11 19.89 8.95 8.35
CA ASP A 11 19.22 9.01 9.66
C ASP A 11 18.14 7.94 9.72
N THR A 12 18.51 6.80 10.31
CA THR A 12 17.59 5.66 10.45
C THR A 12 16.67 5.80 11.66
N LEU A 13 17.01 6.65 12.64
CA LEU A 13 16.28 6.75 13.91
C LEU A 13 14.87 7.28 13.70
N ALA A 14 14.71 8.36 12.94
CA ALA A 14 13.40 8.94 12.65
C ALA A 14 12.48 7.94 11.93
N ILE A 15 13.02 7.18 10.96
CA ILE A 15 12.27 6.13 10.25
C ILE A 15 11.90 4.98 11.20
N GLU A 16 12.82 4.54 12.06
CA GLU A 16 12.57 3.47 13.04
C GLU A 16 11.48 3.86 14.03
N GLU A 17 11.52 5.09 14.56
CA GLU A 17 10.51 5.62 15.48
C GLU A 17 9.13 5.70 14.78
N TRP A 18 9.09 6.25 13.58
CA TRP A 18 7.84 6.33 12.80
C TRP A 18 7.24 4.95 12.53
N VAL A 19 8.05 3.98 12.08
CA VAL A 19 7.59 2.61 11.83
C VAL A 19 7.09 1.94 13.10
N LYS A 20 7.80 2.15 14.24
CA LYS A 20 7.42 1.61 15.54
C LYS A 20 6.06 2.14 16.00
N GLU A 21 5.86 3.45 15.92
CA GLU A 21 4.62 4.11 16.30
C GLU A 21 3.47 3.73 15.33
N PHE A 22 3.73 3.79 14.02
CA PHE A 22 2.72 3.51 13.02
C PHE A 22 2.22 2.07 13.08
N SER A 23 3.12 1.09 13.20
CA SER A 23 2.78 -0.34 13.16
C SER A 23 2.00 -0.83 14.39
N GLU A 24 2.01 -0.09 15.49
CA GLU A 24 1.30 -0.42 16.74
C GLU A 24 1.62 -1.82 17.30
N ILE A 25 2.81 -2.36 17.01
CA ILE A 25 3.24 -3.67 17.52
C ILE A 25 3.92 -3.59 18.90
N GLY A 26 4.05 -2.38 19.44
CA GLY A 26 4.52 -2.12 20.80
C GLY A 26 5.93 -2.66 21.07
N GLN A 27 6.09 -3.29 22.23
CA GLN A 27 7.37 -3.86 22.66
C GLN A 27 7.90 -4.99 21.74
N HIS A 28 7.02 -5.60 20.92
CA HIS A 28 7.46 -6.64 19.97
C HIS A 28 8.34 -6.08 18.86
N PHE A 29 8.38 -4.77 18.66
CA PHE A 29 9.23 -4.12 17.66
C PHE A 29 10.72 -4.47 17.85
N GLU A 30 11.16 -4.67 19.09
CA GLU A 30 12.55 -5.03 19.41
C GLU A 30 12.87 -6.51 19.21
N LEU A 31 11.85 -7.34 18.91
CA LEU A 31 12.03 -8.77 18.69
C LEU A 31 12.34 -9.07 17.21
N PRO A 32 13.01 -10.19 16.92
CA PRO A 32 13.23 -10.63 15.56
C PRO A 32 11.91 -10.82 14.80
N ILE A 33 11.83 -10.33 13.56
CA ILE A 33 10.62 -10.39 12.70
C ILE A 33 10.07 -11.83 12.53
N LYS A 34 10.95 -12.84 12.59
CA LYS A 34 10.54 -14.24 12.54
C LYS A 34 9.58 -14.65 13.66
N GLY A 35 9.58 -13.92 14.78
CA GLY A 35 8.69 -14.12 15.92
C GLY A 35 7.36 -13.35 15.82
N TYR A 36 7.15 -12.55 14.78
CA TYR A 36 5.92 -11.78 14.61
C TYR A 36 4.77 -12.69 14.20
N SER A 37 3.57 -12.43 14.74
CA SER A 37 2.33 -13.00 14.19
C SER A 37 2.09 -12.50 12.76
N SER A 38 1.17 -13.15 12.03
CA SER A 38 0.80 -12.70 10.68
C SER A 38 0.31 -11.25 10.67
N GLY A 39 -0.57 -10.89 11.63
CA GLY A 39 -1.06 -9.52 11.77
C GLY A 39 0.02 -8.50 12.09
N MET A 40 0.94 -8.81 13.02
CA MET A 40 2.08 -7.94 13.33
C MET A 40 3.01 -7.76 12.13
N ARG A 41 3.24 -8.84 11.38
CA ARG A 41 4.08 -8.81 10.18
C ARG A 41 3.45 -7.92 9.10
N SER A 42 2.15 -8.04 8.87
CA SER A 42 1.42 -7.20 7.91
C SER A 42 1.46 -5.73 8.30
N LYS A 43 1.18 -5.41 9.57
CA LYS A 43 1.26 -4.03 10.10
C LYS A 43 2.66 -3.45 9.96
N PHE A 44 3.68 -4.21 10.32
CA PHE A 44 5.08 -3.81 10.20
C PHE A 44 5.50 -3.59 8.74
N SER A 45 5.16 -4.54 7.85
CA SER A 45 5.51 -4.43 6.41
C SER A 45 4.86 -3.21 5.77
N PHE A 46 3.58 -2.96 6.07
CA PHE A 46 2.89 -1.76 5.58
C PHE A 46 3.56 -0.49 6.10
N ALA A 47 3.85 -0.42 7.40
CA ALA A 47 4.55 0.74 8.00
C ALA A 47 5.91 0.99 7.33
N VAL A 48 6.70 -0.06 7.11
CA VAL A 48 8.00 0.08 6.41
C VAL A 48 7.81 0.60 4.98
N SER A 49 6.80 0.11 4.24
CA SER A 49 6.54 0.58 2.87
C SER A 49 6.11 2.05 2.84
N MET A 50 5.35 2.52 3.83
CA MET A 50 4.88 3.91 3.90
C MET A 50 5.88 4.88 4.52
N ALA A 51 6.95 4.38 5.17
CA ALA A 51 7.99 5.21 5.79
C ALA A 51 8.89 5.93 4.78
N PHE A 52 8.81 5.59 3.50
CA PHE A 52 9.58 6.19 2.41
C PHE A 52 8.64 6.86 1.41
N ASP A 53 9.17 7.86 0.70
CA ASP A 53 8.48 8.51 -0.40
C ASP A 53 8.91 7.90 -1.72
N PHE A 54 7.93 7.61 -2.59
CA PHE A 54 8.13 7.06 -3.92
C PHE A 54 7.36 7.90 -4.94
N ASP A 55 7.85 7.96 -6.17
CA ASP A 55 7.14 8.60 -7.28
C ASP A 55 5.93 7.78 -7.73
N ILE A 56 5.99 6.45 -7.55
CA ILE A 56 4.94 5.51 -7.97
C ILE A 56 4.76 4.44 -6.88
N TYR A 57 3.52 4.23 -6.44
CA TYR A 57 3.11 3.13 -5.57
C TYR A 57 2.43 2.04 -6.38
N LEU A 58 2.95 0.81 -6.25
CA LEU A 58 2.32 -0.39 -6.81
C LEU A 58 1.57 -1.12 -5.70
N THR A 59 0.29 -1.37 -5.89
CA THR A 59 -0.54 -1.97 -4.86
C THR A 59 -1.32 -3.17 -5.37
N ASP A 60 -1.26 -4.26 -4.60
CA ASP A 60 -2.05 -5.45 -4.83
C ASP A 60 -2.87 -5.72 -3.56
N GLU A 61 -4.18 -5.43 -3.61
CA GLU A 61 -5.16 -5.63 -2.52
C GLU A 61 -4.73 -5.10 -1.13
N ILE A 62 -4.18 -3.92 -1.04
CA ILE A 62 -3.55 -3.34 0.18
C ILE A 62 -4.43 -3.35 1.43
N MET A 63 -5.75 -3.39 1.30
CA MET A 63 -6.67 -3.04 2.38
C MET A 63 -7.03 -4.20 3.33
N SER A 64 -6.24 -5.30 3.33
CA SER A 64 -6.47 -6.46 4.21
C SER A 64 -5.63 -6.44 5.49
N VAL A 65 -5.06 -5.29 5.89
CA VAL A 65 -4.11 -5.20 7.00
C VAL A 65 -4.80 -4.78 8.30
N GLY A 66 -4.72 -5.63 9.32
CA GLY A 66 -5.11 -5.30 10.68
C GLY A 66 -6.63 -5.22 10.94
N ASP A 67 -7.00 -4.59 12.05
CA ASP A 67 -8.38 -4.28 12.41
C ASP A 67 -8.92 -3.02 11.68
N ALA A 68 -10.20 -2.71 11.87
CA ALA A 68 -10.86 -1.58 11.19
C ALA A 68 -10.17 -0.22 11.48
N ARG A 69 -9.66 -0.01 12.71
CA ARG A 69 -8.96 1.22 13.10
C ARG A 69 -7.63 1.34 12.37
N PHE A 70 -6.85 0.26 12.35
CA PHE A 70 -5.57 0.24 11.65
C PHE A 70 -5.76 0.38 10.14
N LYS A 71 -6.80 -0.25 9.59
CA LYS A 71 -7.18 -0.09 8.17
C LYS A 71 -7.44 1.38 7.82
N GLN A 72 -8.19 2.12 8.64
CA GLN A 72 -8.43 3.55 8.40
C GLN A 72 -7.12 4.34 8.43
N LYS A 73 -6.24 4.08 9.40
CA LYS A 73 -4.92 4.70 9.48
C LYS A 73 -4.06 4.45 8.23
N CYS A 74 -4.14 3.23 7.67
CA CYS A 74 -3.46 2.90 6.41
C CYS A 74 -4.03 3.71 5.22
N ILE A 75 -5.35 3.85 5.14
CA ILE A 75 -6.02 4.65 4.10
C ILE A 75 -5.57 6.10 4.19
N ASP A 76 -5.56 6.67 5.39
CA ASP A 76 -5.22 8.08 5.61
C ASP A 76 -3.77 8.39 5.18
N VAL A 77 -2.80 7.58 5.61
CA VAL A 77 -1.40 7.77 5.20
C VAL A 77 -1.20 7.55 3.70
N PHE A 78 -1.91 6.58 3.14
CA PHE A 78 -1.83 6.29 1.72
C PHE A 78 -2.38 7.44 0.88
N ASN A 79 -3.52 8.04 1.29
CA ASN A 79 -4.09 9.21 0.62
C ASN A 79 -3.13 10.41 0.66
N GLN A 80 -2.43 10.64 1.78
CA GLN A 80 -1.40 11.68 1.87
C GLN A 80 -0.26 11.44 0.87
N LYS A 81 0.22 10.19 0.74
CA LYS A 81 1.28 9.85 -0.22
C LYS A 81 0.85 10.08 -1.67
N ARG A 82 -0.42 9.85 -1.99
CA ARG A 82 -1.00 10.06 -3.33
C ARG A 82 -1.06 11.52 -3.77
N GLU A 83 -0.98 12.47 -2.86
CA GLU A 83 -0.95 13.90 -3.23
C GLU A 83 0.29 14.25 -4.07
N THR A 84 1.36 13.49 -3.92
CA THR A 84 2.66 13.74 -4.59
C THR A 84 3.15 12.58 -5.44
N ALA A 85 2.43 11.46 -5.51
CA ALA A 85 2.85 10.25 -6.19
C ALA A 85 1.73 9.65 -7.04
N SER A 86 2.11 8.89 -8.06
CA SER A 86 1.20 8.11 -8.89
C SER A 86 0.87 6.77 -8.23
N LEU A 87 -0.30 6.19 -8.57
CA LEU A 87 -0.75 4.91 -8.09
C LEU A 87 -1.02 3.95 -9.25
N ILE A 88 -0.51 2.73 -9.16
CA ILE A 88 -0.95 1.59 -9.96
C ILE A 88 -1.54 0.56 -9.00
N MET A 89 -2.83 0.30 -9.11
CA MET A 89 -3.57 -0.59 -8.22
C MET A 89 -4.14 -1.79 -8.98
N VAL A 90 -3.92 -2.98 -8.42
CA VAL A 90 -4.62 -4.20 -8.82
C VAL A 90 -5.63 -4.56 -7.73
N SER A 91 -6.90 -4.67 -8.09
CA SER A 91 -7.95 -5.03 -7.13
C SER A 91 -9.14 -5.67 -7.85
N HIS A 92 -9.85 -6.53 -7.15
CA HIS A 92 -11.17 -7.03 -7.54
C HIS A 92 -12.32 -6.23 -6.90
N ASP A 93 -12.02 -5.29 -6.01
CA ASP A 93 -13.01 -4.39 -5.41
C ASP A 93 -13.24 -3.17 -6.32
N MET A 94 -14.29 -3.24 -7.14
CA MET A 94 -14.67 -2.18 -8.07
C MET A 94 -14.98 -0.85 -7.36
N LYS A 95 -15.48 -0.90 -6.12
CA LYS A 95 -15.75 0.31 -5.34
C LYS A 95 -14.45 1.01 -4.97
N ASN A 96 -13.45 0.24 -4.55
CA ASN A 96 -12.14 0.76 -4.22
C ASN A 96 -11.45 1.34 -5.45
N LEU A 97 -11.50 0.64 -6.60
CA LEU A 97 -10.95 1.16 -7.87
C LEU A 97 -11.57 2.50 -8.26
N ARG A 98 -12.91 2.64 -8.18
CA ARG A 98 -13.60 3.91 -8.47
C ARG A 98 -13.16 5.07 -7.58
N GLN A 99 -12.84 4.78 -6.32
CA GLN A 99 -12.43 5.81 -5.36
C GLN A 99 -10.96 6.20 -5.49
N GLN A 100 -10.15 5.31 -6.03
CA GLN A 100 -8.70 5.43 -5.97
C GLN A 100 -8.05 5.67 -7.34
N CYS A 101 -8.73 5.36 -8.44
CA CYS A 101 -8.16 5.40 -9.79
C CYS A 101 -9.03 6.22 -10.73
N ASP A 102 -8.39 6.98 -11.60
CA ASP A 102 -9.04 7.77 -12.65
C ASP A 102 -9.09 6.97 -13.96
N MET A 103 -8.07 6.19 -14.24
CA MET A 103 -7.88 5.39 -15.45
C MET A 103 -7.91 3.90 -15.15
N GLY A 104 -8.20 3.08 -16.17
CA GLY A 104 -8.21 1.63 -16.04
C GLY A 104 -7.34 0.92 -17.07
N ILE A 105 -6.73 -0.20 -16.66
CA ILE A 105 -6.02 -1.12 -17.53
C ILE A 105 -6.68 -2.49 -17.39
N LEU A 106 -7.18 -3.04 -18.51
CA LEU A 106 -7.75 -4.37 -18.56
C LEU A 106 -6.75 -5.33 -19.22
N LEU A 107 -6.35 -6.37 -18.49
CA LEU A 107 -5.53 -7.45 -19.05
C LEU A 107 -6.45 -8.59 -19.49
N ARG A 108 -6.50 -8.83 -20.80
CA ARG A 108 -7.30 -9.90 -21.39
C ARG A 108 -6.55 -10.56 -22.56
N ASN A 109 -6.55 -11.89 -22.62
CA ASN A 109 -5.90 -12.67 -23.70
C ASN A 109 -4.47 -12.22 -23.99
N SER A 110 -3.69 -11.95 -22.94
CA SER A 110 -2.30 -11.44 -23.03
C SER A 110 -2.17 -10.08 -23.71
N THR A 111 -3.27 -9.32 -23.79
CA THR A 111 -3.30 -7.96 -24.33
C THR A 111 -3.74 -6.98 -23.24
N LEU A 112 -3.11 -5.80 -23.24
CA LEU A 112 -3.48 -4.68 -22.38
C LEU A 112 -4.38 -3.72 -23.15
N GLU A 113 -5.54 -3.40 -22.58
CA GLU A 113 -6.45 -2.37 -23.07
C GLU A 113 -6.46 -1.22 -22.05
N LEU A 114 -6.12 -0.01 -22.51
CA LEU A 114 -6.08 1.20 -21.67
C LEU A 114 -7.39 1.97 -21.84
N PHE A 115 -7.92 2.46 -20.71
CA PHE A 115 -9.13 3.28 -20.64
C PHE A 115 -8.81 4.57 -19.88
N ASP A 116 -9.13 5.70 -20.48
CA ASP A 116 -8.94 7.03 -19.88
C ASP A 116 -9.94 7.29 -18.72
N ASP A 117 -11.00 6.48 -18.64
CA ASP A 117 -12.00 6.50 -17.58
C ASP A 117 -12.10 5.12 -16.93
N ILE A 118 -11.95 5.06 -15.62
CA ILE A 118 -12.05 3.83 -14.82
C ILE A 118 -13.43 3.17 -14.96
N GLU A 119 -14.51 3.94 -15.13
CA GLU A 119 -15.86 3.40 -15.28
C GLU A 119 -16.02 2.60 -16.58
N ASP A 120 -15.36 3.01 -17.65
CA ASP A 120 -15.37 2.28 -18.92
C ASP A 120 -14.65 0.94 -18.77
N ALA A 121 -13.50 0.91 -18.10
CA ALA A 121 -12.78 -0.32 -17.82
C ALA A 121 -13.62 -1.29 -16.97
N ILE A 122 -14.24 -0.79 -15.89
CA ILE A 122 -15.08 -1.58 -14.99
C ILE A 122 -16.30 -2.13 -15.74
N ARG A 123 -16.97 -1.32 -16.55
CA ARG A 123 -18.14 -1.73 -17.33
C ARG A 123 -17.82 -2.87 -18.30
N ILE A 124 -16.65 -2.84 -18.93
CA ILE A 124 -16.20 -3.91 -19.82
C ILE A 124 -15.81 -5.15 -19.02
N TYR A 125 -15.05 -4.99 -17.93
CA TYR A 125 -14.66 -6.09 -17.06
C TYR A 125 -15.86 -6.86 -16.50
N GLN A 126 -16.94 -6.18 -16.09
CA GLN A 126 -18.14 -6.81 -15.54
C GLN A 126 -18.99 -7.57 -16.58
N LYS A 127 -18.70 -7.43 -17.86
CA LYS A 127 -19.38 -8.16 -18.96
C LYS A 127 -18.61 -9.40 -19.43
N LEU A 128 -17.42 -9.61 -18.89
CA LEU A 128 -16.57 -10.78 -19.19
C LEU A 128 -16.97 -11.99 -18.35
#